data_a5e27b3a2ddb37a91bdc2d1595450be9
#
_entry.id   a5e27b3a2ddb37a91bdc2d1595450be9
#
_cell.length_a   1.000
_cell.length_b   1.000
_cell.length_c   1.000
_cell.angle_alpha   90.00
_cell.angle_beta   90.00
_cell.angle_gamma   90.00
#
_symmetry.space_group_name_H-M   'P 1'
#
loop_
_entity.id
_entity.type
_entity.pdbx_description
1 polymer ?
#
loop_
_entity_poly.entity_id
_entity_poly.type
_entity_poly.pdbx_seq_one_letter_code
_entity_poly.pdbx_strand_id
1 'polypeptide(L)'
;MKMLKRVLCVFLIMMFAFVFDASVFAQQLRLGAERFEEYLSRLEGKKVGLVANQTSVVRNEKGELVHLLDTLLSLNVNVCCVFSPEHGFRGNVEAGASVKSGRDSKTGVPIISLYGKNKKPSKEQIQVCDILIFDLQDVGCRFYTYISTLHYVMEACSENERPLIVLDRPNPNDYVDGPVLEDRFKSFVGMHNVPVVYGLTIGEYAGMINGEGWLIGGGKCDLSIVKLENWFHNMDETYQLPVAPSPNLPNAHSIELYPSLCLFEGTPVSVGRGTDTPFQIIGYPTYCKKDFSFIPKSIKGVSENPPYKGQ
;
A
#
# COMPACT_ATOMS: atom_id res chain seq x y z
N MET A 1 31.23 24.33 -55.49
CA MET A 1 31.77 23.66 -54.31
C MET A 1 31.34 24.24 -52.95
N LYS A 2 31.40 25.55 -52.72
CA LYS A 2 31.00 26.18 -51.46
C LYS A 2 29.48 26.10 -51.17
N MET A 3 28.61 26.19 -52.22
CA MET A 3 27.15 26.10 -52.07
C MET A 3 26.68 24.70 -51.73
N LEU A 4 27.29 23.66 -52.32
CA LEU A 4 26.97 22.27 -52.06
C LEU A 4 27.32 21.83 -50.62
N LYS A 5 28.45 22.37 -50.07
CA LYS A 5 28.84 22.16 -48.67
C LYS A 5 27.86 22.82 -47.69
N ARG A 6 27.32 23.98 -48.00
CA ARG A 6 26.33 24.67 -47.16
C ARG A 6 24.98 23.93 -47.16
N VAL A 7 24.54 23.42 -48.29
CA VAL A 7 23.29 22.62 -48.38
C VAL A 7 23.45 21.30 -47.64
N LEU A 8 24.61 20.63 -47.72
CA LEU A 8 24.89 19.40 -47.00
C LEU A 8 24.96 19.62 -45.49
N CYS A 9 25.54 20.74 -45.00
CA CYS A 9 25.56 21.06 -43.57
C CYS A 9 24.14 21.35 -43.04
N VAL A 10 23.30 22.08 -43.81
CA VAL A 10 21.90 22.34 -43.41
C VAL A 10 21.09 21.03 -43.35
N PHE A 11 21.30 20.14 -44.32
CA PHE A 11 20.64 18.82 -44.31
C PHE A 11 21.09 17.91 -43.14
N LEU A 12 22.38 17.94 -42.80
CA LEU A 12 22.93 17.25 -41.62
C LEU A 12 22.41 17.83 -40.32
N ILE A 13 22.27 19.13 -40.20
CA ILE A 13 21.69 19.80 -39.01
C ILE A 13 20.20 19.50 -38.89
N MET A 14 19.42 19.47 -40.00
CA MET A 14 18.04 19.07 -40.00
C MET A 14 17.87 17.57 -39.65
N MET A 15 18.72 16.69 -40.18
CA MET A 15 18.71 15.27 -39.78
C MET A 15 19.06 15.10 -38.29
N PHE A 16 20.00 15.86 -37.76
CA PHE A 16 20.33 15.84 -36.33
C PHE A 16 19.19 16.39 -35.45
N ALA A 17 18.46 17.41 -35.91
CA ALA A 17 17.29 17.95 -35.22
C ALA A 17 16.12 16.93 -35.22
N PHE A 18 15.94 16.13 -36.29
CA PHE A 18 14.92 15.08 -36.34
C PHE A 18 15.26 13.85 -35.51
N VAL A 19 16.55 13.62 -35.16
CA VAL A 19 16.97 12.51 -34.31
C VAL A 19 16.90 12.86 -32.83
N PHE A 20 16.81 14.15 -32.48
CA PHE A 20 16.73 14.61 -31.07
C PHE A 20 15.31 14.87 -30.56
N ASP A 21 14.28 14.70 -31.40
CA ASP A 21 12.87 14.64 -30.95
C ASP A 21 12.38 13.22 -30.67
N ALA A 22 13.29 12.29 -30.38
CA ALA A 22 12.94 11.17 -29.53
C ALA A 22 12.75 11.76 -28.13
N SER A 23 11.59 12.38 -27.91
CA SER A 23 11.08 12.62 -26.57
C SER A 23 11.26 11.31 -25.84
N VAL A 24 12.18 11.24 -24.90
CA VAL A 24 12.20 10.22 -23.89
C VAL A 24 10.89 10.44 -23.15
N PHE A 25 9.80 9.87 -23.67
CA PHE A 25 8.61 9.66 -22.88
C PHE A 25 9.08 8.80 -21.71
N ALA A 26 9.39 9.45 -20.60
CA ALA A 26 9.52 8.73 -19.35
C ALA A 26 8.28 7.86 -19.27
N GLN A 27 8.44 6.56 -19.46
CA GLN A 27 7.32 5.63 -19.46
C GLN A 27 6.66 5.79 -18.09
N GLN A 28 5.41 6.27 -18.09
CA GLN A 28 4.68 6.53 -16.85
C GLN A 28 4.56 5.25 -16.07
N LEU A 29 4.85 5.29 -14.77
CA LEU A 29 4.60 4.19 -13.86
C LEU A 29 3.12 3.77 -13.97
N ARG A 30 2.88 2.46 -14.20
CA ARG A 30 1.55 1.86 -14.13
C ARG A 30 1.48 0.92 -12.92
N LEU A 31 0.46 1.11 -12.11
CA LEU A 31 0.19 0.22 -10.97
C LEU A 31 -0.29 -1.15 -11.47
N GLY A 32 -0.02 -2.21 -10.71
CA GLY A 32 -0.60 -3.53 -11.03
C GLY A 32 -2.13 -3.47 -11.20
N ALA A 33 -2.79 -2.64 -10.38
CA ALA A 33 -4.24 -2.41 -10.45
C ALA A 33 -4.72 -1.77 -11.76
N GLU A 34 -3.86 -1.03 -12.47
CA GLU A 34 -4.17 -0.36 -13.75
C GLU A 34 -3.91 -1.26 -14.96
N ARG A 35 -3.31 -2.43 -14.76
CA ARG A 35 -3.00 -3.40 -15.80
C ARG A 35 -4.13 -4.42 -15.96
N PHE A 36 -5.31 -3.93 -16.27
CA PHE A 36 -6.55 -4.73 -16.40
C PHE A 36 -6.41 -5.89 -17.37
N GLU A 37 -5.64 -5.71 -18.43
CA GLU A 37 -5.34 -6.72 -19.46
C GLU A 37 -4.69 -7.99 -18.88
N GLU A 38 -4.01 -7.88 -17.74
CA GLU A 38 -3.29 -9.01 -17.12
C GLU A 38 -4.19 -9.88 -16.22
N TYR A 39 -5.34 -9.37 -15.77
CA TYR A 39 -6.12 -10.09 -14.78
C TYR A 39 -7.64 -10.15 -15.00
N LEU A 40 -8.26 -9.26 -15.79
CA LEU A 40 -9.72 -9.24 -15.94
C LEU A 40 -10.28 -10.55 -16.50
N SER A 41 -9.63 -11.16 -17.49
CA SER A 41 -10.08 -12.44 -18.07
C SER A 41 -10.16 -13.56 -17.04
N ARG A 42 -9.35 -13.49 -15.97
CA ARG A 42 -9.35 -14.47 -14.87
C ARG A 42 -10.51 -14.30 -13.91
N LEU A 43 -11.21 -13.17 -13.96
CA LEU A 43 -12.33 -12.82 -13.08
C LEU A 43 -13.70 -13.13 -13.72
N GLU A 44 -13.73 -13.45 -15.02
CA GLU A 44 -14.96 -13.71 -15.75
C GLU A 44 -15.76 -14.87 -15.12
N GLY A 45 -17.03 -14.62 -14.84
CA GLY A 45 -17.95 -15.59 -14.22
C GLY A 45 -17.66 -15.93 -12.76
N LYS A 46 -16.64 -15.33 -12.12
CA LYS A 46 -16.23 -15.65 -10.75
C LYS A 46 -16.77 -14.67 -9.72
N LYS A 47 -16.99 -15.16 -8.51
CA LYS A 47 -17.24 -14.34 -7.33
C LYS A 47 -15.90 -13.86 -6.76
N VAL A 48 -15.66 -12.57 -6.85
CA VAL A 48 -14.40 -11.94 -6.47
C VAL A 48 -14.48 -11.38 -5.04
N GLY A 49 -13.57 -11.80 -4.16
CA GLY A 49 -13.30 -11.14 -2.89
C GLY A 49 -12.22 -10.08 -3.08
N LEU A 50 -12.48 -8.83 -2.71
CA LEU A 50 -11.52 -7.73 -2.87
C LEU A 50 -10.94 -7.31 -1.52
N VAL A 51 -9.63 -7.47 -1.31
CA VAL A 51 -8.92 -6.92 -0.15
C VAL A 51 -8.48 -5.52 -0.49
N ALA A 52 -9.14 -4.52 0.09
CA ALA A 52 -8.97 -3.12 -0.32
C ALA A 52 -9.28 -2.11 0.80
N ASN A 53 -8.74 -0.91 0.65
CA ASN A 53 -9.05 0.26 1.47
C ASN A 53 -9.05 1.56 0.62
N GLN A 54 -9.00 2.73 1.26
CA GLN A 54 -9.00 4.03 0.57
C GLN A 54 -7.85 4.23 -0.42
N THR A 55 -6.75 3.47 -0.28
CA THR A 55 -5.58 3.56 -1.18
C THR A 55 -5.75 2.77 -2.46
N SER A 56 -6.77 1.92 -2.52
CA SER A 56 -7.06 1.05 -3.67
C SER A 56 -7.69 1.86 -4.80
N VAL A 57 -6.92 2.76 -5.39
CA VAL A 57 -7.35 3.66 -6.47
C VAL A 57 -6.57 3.39 -7.74
N VAL A 58 -7.22 3.64 -8.87
CA VAL A 58 -6.68 3.58 -10.24
C VAL A 58 -7.02 4.86 -10.98
N ARG A 59 -6.25 5.21 -12.00
CA ARG A 59 -6.57 6.35 -12.89
C ARG A 59 -7.55 5.90 -13.96
N ASN A 60 -8.60 6.70 -14.16
CA ASN A 60 -9.50 6.55 -15.29
C ASN A 60 -8.89 7.22 -16.56
N GLU A 61 -9.58 7.11 -17.69
CA GLU A 61 -9.16 7.72 -18.95
C GLU A 61 -8.98 9.25 -18.90
N LYS A 62 -9.58 9.91 -17.92
CA LYS A 62 -9.44 11.36 -17.68
C LYS A 62 -8.31 11.70 -16.71
N GLY A 63 -7.58 10.69 -16.20
CA GLY A 63 -6.54 10.84 -15.18
C GLY A 63 -7.06 11.03 -13.76
N GLU A 64 -8.38 10.90 -13.52
CA GLU A 64 -8.98 11.03 -12.20
C GLU A 64 -8.80 9.73 -11.40
N LEU A 65 -8.58 9.86 -10.08
CA LEU A 65 -8.49 8.70 -9.19
C LEU A 65 -9.89 8.14 -8.90
N VAL A 66 -10.08 6.88 -9.23
CA VAL A 66 -11.32 6.12 -8.98
C VAL A 66 -10.99 4.91 -8.13
N HIS A 67 -11.84 4.59 -7.15
CA HIS A 67 -11.63 3.42 -6.31
C HIS A 67 -11.76 2.13 -7.13
N LEU A 68 -10.84 1.18 -6.93
CA LEU A 68 -10.79 -0.08 -7.71
C LEU A 68 -12.12 -0.85 -7.63
N LEU A 69 -12.81 -0.89 -6.47
CA LEU A 69 -14.14 -1.50 -6.37
C LEU A 69 -15.11 -0.90 -7.39
N ASP A 70 -15.16 0.43 -7.48
CA ASP A 70 -16.09 1.13 -8.39
C ASP A 70 -15.75 0.80 -9.85
N THR A 71 -14.45 0.75 -10.17
CA THR A 71 -13.97 0.38 -11.52
C THR A 71 -14.33 -1.06 -11.87
N LEU A 72 -14.05 -2.03 -10.98
CA LEU A 72 -14.37 -3.44 -11.21
C LEU A 72 -15.87 -3.65 -11.41
N LEU A 73 -16.72 -2.99 -10.62
CA LEU A 73 -18.17 -3.06 -10.80
C LEU A 73 -18.62 -2.46 -12.14
N SER A 74 -18.03 -1.35 -12.57
CA SER A 74 -18.32 -0.74 -13.89
C SER A 74 -17.92 -1.64 -15.07
N LEU A 75 -16.92 -2.51 -14.85
CA LEU A 75 -16.47 -3.55 -15.80
C LEU A 75 -17.25 -4.87 -15.67
N ASN A 76 -18.39 -4.86 -14.94
CA ASN A 76 -19.25 -6.03 -14.71
C ASN A 76 -18.56 -7.19 -13.95
N VAL A 77 -17.51 -6.93 -13.20
CA VAL A 77 -16.90 -7.93 -12.31
C VAL A 77 -17.82 -8.16 -11.10
N ASN A 78 -18.11 -9.42 -10.80
CA ASN A 78 -18.94 -9.80 -9.65
C ASN A 78 -18.13 -9.75 -8.34
N VAL A 79 -17.98 -8.55 -7.76
CA VAL A 79 -17.34 -8.38 -6.44
C VAL A 79 -18.35 -8.74 -5.36
N CYS A 80 -18.22 -9.92 -4.74
CA CYS A 80 -19.16 -10.45 -3.76
C CYS A 80 -18.97 -9.88 -2.36
N CYS A 81 -17.74 -9.48 -2.00
CA CYS A 81 -17.44 -8.81 -0.73
C CYS A 81 -16.10 -8.06 -0.81
N VAL A 82 -15.92 -7.13 0.12
CA VAL A 82 -14.66 -6.44 0.38
C VAL A 82 -14.13 -6.89 1.74
N PHE A 83 -12.86 -7.28 1.79
CA PHE A 83 -12.11 -7.48 3.02
C PHE A 83 -11.34 -6.20 3.35
N SER A 84 -11.67 -5.57 4.47
CA SER A 84 -11.13 -4.27 4.84
C SER A 84 -10.14 -4.39 6.00
N PRO A 85 -8.88 -3.94 5.82
CA PRO A 85 -7.86 -3.96 6.86
C PRO A 85 -8.06 -2.83 7.88
N GLU A 86 -7.04 -2.55 8.67
CA GLU A 86 -6.94 -1.38 9.53
C GLU A 86 -7.26 -0.09 8.75
N HIS A 87 -7.80 0.92 9.41
CA HIS A 87 -8.34 2.18 8.88
C HIS A 87 -9.65 2.07 8.11
N GLY A 88 -10.19 0.88 7.91
CA GLY A 88 -11.47 0.66 7.25
C GLY A 88 -11.44 0.85 5.72
N PHE A 89 -12.54 0.52 5.07
CA PHE A 89 -12.60 0.46 3.60
C PHE A 89 -12.49 1.84 2.93
N ARG A 90 -13.10 2.88 3.51
CA ARG A 90 -13.05 4.26 2.96
C ARG A 90 -12.13 5.19 3.76
N GLY A 91 -11.25 4.64 4.63
CA GLY A 91 -10.26 5.42 5.37
C GLY A 91 -10.81 6.30 6.51
N ASN A 92 -12.00 5.99 7.02
CA ASN A 92 -12.69 6.82 8.01
C ASN A 92 -12.52 6.32 9.45
N VAL A 93 -11.55 5.42 9.70
CA VAL A 93 -11.34 4.80 11.01
C VAL A 93 -9.94 5.10 11.51
N GLU A 94 -9.86 5.62 12.75
CA GLU A 94 -8.60 5.89 13.45
C GLU A 94 -7.72 4.63 13.56
N ALA A 95 -6.39 4.81 13.53
CA ALA A 95 -5.44 3.73 13.76
C ALA A 95 -5.69 3.05 15.11
N GLY A 96 -5.73 1.71 15.11
CA GLY A 96 -6.02 0.92 16.30
C GLY A 96 -7.51 0.81 16.67
N ALA A 97 -8.40 1.58 16.06
CA ALA A 97 -9.82 1.51 16.33
C ALA A 97 -10.51 0.32 15.64
N SER A 98 -11.60 -0.18 16.22
CA SER A 98 -12.34 -1.31 15.67
C SER A 98 -12.99 -1.00 14.32
N VAL A 99 -12.62 -1.73 13.29
CA VAL A 99 -13.26 -1.69 11.97
C VAL A 99 -14.47 -2.61 12.00
N LYS A 100 -15.67 -2.05 11.81
CA LYS A 100 -16.92 -2.84 11.81
C LYS A 100 -17.19 -3.40 10.41
N SER A 101 -17.65 -4.66 10.37
CA SER A 101 -18.26 -5.23 9.17
C SER A 101 -19.60 -4.54 8.86
N GLY A 102 -19.95 -4.44 7.59
CA GLY A 102 -21.16 -3.75 7.16
C GLY A 102 -21.38 -3.85 5.66
N ARG A 103 -21.91 -2.77 5.06
CA ARG A 103 -22.00 -2.63 3.61
C ARG A 103 -21.45 -1.28 3.18
N ASP A 104 -20.79 -1.27 2.02
CA ASP A 104 -20.39 -0.01 1.40
C ASP A 104 -21.61 0.83 1.04
N SER A 105 -21.65 2.06 1.51
CA SER A 105 -22.81 2.96 1.33
C SER A 105 -23.04 3.34 -0.14
N LYS A 106 -22.00 3.31 -0.97
CA LYS A 106 -22.07 3.67 -2.38
C LYS A 106 -22.53 2.51 -3.26
N THR A 107 -22.03 1.31 -3.02
CA THR A 107 -22.23 0.16 -3.90
C THR A 107 -23.11 -0.94 -3.32
N GLY A 108 -23.35 -0.92 -1.99
CA GLY A 108 -24.07 -1.97 -1.28
C GLY A 108 -23.28 -3.26 -1.07
N VAL A 109 -22.03 -3.34 -1.58
CA VAL A 109 -21.17 -4.53 -1.44
C VAL A 109 -20.87 -4.78 0.04
N PRO A 110 -20.98 -6.04 0.53
CA PRO A 110 -20.64 -6.41 1.90
C PRO A 110 -19.17 -6.08 2.23
N ILE A 111 -18.93 -5.52 3.41
CA ILE A 111 -17.59 -5.26 3.95
C ILE A 111 -17.35 -6.18 5.13
N ILE A 112 -16.25 -6.92 5.09
CA ILE A 112 -15.77 -7.83 6.12
C ILE A 112 -14.50 -7.22 6.73
N SER A 113 -14.52 -6.97 8.04
CA SER A 113 -13.34 -6.43 8.72
C SER A 113 -12.27 -7.51 8.92
N LEU A 114 -11.03 -7.17 8.55
CA LEU A 114 -9.80 -7.93 8.85
C LEU A 114 -8.96 -7.26 9.95
N TYR A 115 -9.60 -6.53 10.86
CA TYR A 115 -8.90 -5.86 11.94
C TYR A 115 -9.52 -6.14 13.32
N GLY A 116 -8.73 -5.99 14.36
CA GLY A 116 -9.12 -6.28 15.73
C GLY A 116 -9.08 -7.79 16.02
N LYS A 117 -10.24 -8.41 16.29
CA LYS A 117 -10.32 -9.83 16.63
C LYS A 117 -10.16 -10.75 15.40
N ASN A 118 -10.60 -10.32 14.24
CA ASN A 118 -10.59 -11.08 12.98
C ASN A 118 -9.52 -10.53 12.04
N LYS A 119 -8.28 -10.95 12.21
CA LYS A 119 -7.17 -10.53 11.34
C LYS A 119 -7.02 -11.38 10.09
N LYS A 120 -7.50 -12.64 10.16
CA LYS A 120 -7.49 -13.61 9.08
C LYS A 120 -8.93 -13.90 8.63
N PRO A 121 -9.22 -13.90 7.32
CA PRO A 121 -10.53 -14.33 6.83
C PRO A 121 -10.87 -15.74 7.34
N SER A 122 -12.10 -15.93 7.85
CA SER A 122 -12.55 -17.28 8.25
C SER A 122 -12.84 -18.15 7.02
N LYS A 123 -12.92 -19.46 7.22
CA LYS A 123 -13.29 -20.41 6.17
C LYS A 123 -14.60 -20.04 5.48
N GLU A 124 -15.62 -19.67 6.26
CA GLU A 124 -16.94 -19.29 5.76
C GLU A 124 -16.87 -18.01 4.91
N GLN A 125 -16.02 -17.05 5.32
CA GLN A 125 -15.83 -15.79 4.59
C GLN A 125 -15.06 -16.00 3.27
N ILE A 126 -14.08 -16.88 3.25
CA ILE A 126 -13.31 -17.21 2.04
C ILE A 126 -14.12 -18.03 1.05
N GLN A 127 -14.93 -18.97 1.52
CA GLN A 127 -15.66 -19.91 0.67
C GLN A 127 -16.74 -19.27 -0.20
N VAL A 128 -17.18 -18.03 0.12
CA VAL A 128 -18.13 -17.29 -0.74
C VAL A 128 -17.46 -16.73 -1.99
N CYS A 129 -16.11 -16.72 -2.02
CA CYS A 129 -15.31 -16.23 -3.12
C CYS A 129 -14.72 -17.38 -3.95
N ASP A 130 -14.65 -17.22 -5.26
CA ASP A 130 -13.95 -18.13 -6.16
C ASP A 130 -12.48 -17.75 -6.33
N ILE A 131 -12.19 -16.45 -6.20
CA ILE A 131 -10.86 -15.85 -6.33
C ILE A 131 -10.78 -14.59 -5.47
N LEU A 132 -9.58 -14.27 -4.96
CA LEU A 132 -9.35 -13.02 -4.25
C LEU A 132 -8.40 -12.10 -5.02
N ILE A 133 -8.62 -10.80 -4.84
CA ILE A 133 -7.71 -9.73 -5.27
C ILE A 133 -7.21 -9.02 -4.02
N PHE A 134 -5.91 -8.78 -3.94
CA PHE A 134 -5.28 -7.97 -2.90
C PHE A 134 -4.74 -6.68 -3.52
N ASP A 135 -5.23 -5.53 -3.04
CA ASP A 135 -4.85 -4.21 -3.53
C ASP A 135 -4.76 -3.22 -2.37
N LEU A 136 -3.63 -3.18 -1.68
CA LEU A 136 -3.34 -2.27 -0.57
C LEU A 136 -1.99 -1.59 -0.77
N GLN A 137 -1.91 -0.30 -0.47
CA GLN A 137 -0.66 0.46 -0.49
C GLN A 137 0.06 0.33 0.85
N ASP A 138 1.18 -0.35 0.85
CA ASP A 138 2.10 -0.42 1.99
C ASP A 138 3.08 0.77 1.99
N VAL A 139 3.84 0.94 3.08
CA VAL A 139 4.81 2.03 3.24
C VAL A 139 6.26 1.56 3.39
N GLY A 140 6.54 0.27 3.19
CA GLY A 140 7.89 -0.29 3.23
C GLY A 140 8.51 -0.44 4.62
N CYS A 141 7.72 -0.30 5.68
CA CYS A 141 8.16 -0.46 7.06
C CYS A 141 7.46 -1.63 7.74
N ARG A 142 8.22 -2.54 8.36
CA ARG A 142 7.72 -3.78 8.96
C ARG A 142 6.61 -3.59 10.00
N PHE A 143 6.59 -2.47 10.70
CA PHE A 143 5.57 -2.16 11.71
C PHE A 143 4.21 -1.78 11.10
N TYR A 144 4.18 -1.43 9.80
CA TYR A 144 2.95 -1.16 9.09
C TYR A 144 2.24 -2.47 8.75
N THR A 145 0.95 -2.59 9.10
CA THR A 145 0.31 -3.92 9.26
C THR A 145 -0.16 -4.58 7.96
N TYR A 146 -0.01 -3.95 6.79
CA TYR A 146 -0.57 -4.51 5.54
C TYR A 146 0.19 -5.73 5.03
N ILE A 147 1.49 -5.85 5.30
CA ILE A 147 2.22 -7.10 5.02
C ILE A 147 1.74 -8.25 5.89
N SER A 148 1.29 -7.97 7.13
CA SER A 148 0.69 -8.98 8.00
C SER A 148 -0.72 -9.34 7.57
N THR A 149 -1.50 -8.37 7.07
CA THR A 149 -2.81 -8.62 6.45
C THR A 149 -2.64 -9.50 5.19
N LEU A 150 -1.64 -9.19 4.35
CA LEU A 150 -1.29 -10.00 3.18
C LEU A 150 -1.01 -11.45 3.57
N HIS A 151 -0.16 -11.67 4.59
CA HIS A 151 0.16 -13.00 5.08
C HIS A 151 -1.10 -13.78 5.47
N TYR A 152 -1.98 -13.20 6.27
CA TYR A 152 -3.20 -13.87 6.71
C TYR A 152 -4.20 -14.13 5.57
N VAL A 153 -4.27 -13.26 4.58
CA VAL A 153 -5.07 -13.48 3.37
C VAL A 153 -4.49 -14.64 2.55
N MET A 154 -3.17 -14.67 2.34
CA MET A 154 -2.47 -15.75 1.64
C MET A 154 -2.66 -17.08 2.36
N GLU A 155 -2.57 -17.08 3.68
CA GLU A 155 -2.78 -18.28 4.51
C GLU A 155 -4.23 -18.80 4.39
N ALA A 156 -5.23 -17.90 4.50
CA ALA A 156 -6.62 -18.26 4.30
C ALA A 156 -6.90 -18.79 2.89
N CYS A 157 -6.28 -18.21 1.86
CA CYS A 157 -6.37 -18.69 0.47
C CYS A 157 -5.75 -20.08 0.32
N SER A 158 -4.56 -20.29 0.88
CA SER A 158 -3.87 -21.60 0.87
C SER A 158 -4.69 -22.70 1.53
N GLU A 159 -5.23 -22.44 2.72
CA GLU A 159 -6.04 -23.40 3.49
C GLU A 159 -7.37 -23.76 2.82
N ASN A 160 -7.89 -22.90 1.96
CA ASN A 160 -9.20 -23.07 1.32
C ASN A 160 -9.11 -23.22 -0.22
N GLU A 161 -7.91 -23.43 -0.75
CA GLU A 161 -7.65 -23.64 -2.18
C GLU A 161 -8.27 -22.52 -3.07
N ARG A 162 -8.08 -21.27 -2.65
CA ARG A 162 -8.55 -20.09 -3.40
C ARG A 162 -7.36 -19.37 -4.05
N PRO A 163 -7.43 -19.11 -5.36
CA PRO A 163 -6.43 -18.29 -6.04
C PRO A 163 -6.42 -16.86 -5.48
N LEU A 164 -5.22 -16.29 -5.37
CA LEU A 164 -5.01 -14.90 -4.98
C LEU A 164 -4.25 -14.16 -6.08
N ILE A 165 -4.78 -13.01 -6.48
CA ILE A 165 -4.09 -12.04 -7.34
C ILE A 165 -3.66 -10.87 -6.47
N VAL A 166 -2.36 -10.59 -6.39
CA VAL A 166 -1.81 -9.39 -5.78
C VAL A 166 -1.56 -8.36 -6.87
N LEU A 167 -2.21 -7.22 -6.76
CA LEU A 167 -1.99 -6.06 -7.64
C LEU A 167 -0.89 -5.22 -7.02
N ASP A 168 0.28 -5.24 -7.61
CA ASP A 168 1.48 -4.65 -7.03
C ASP A 168 1.42 -3.12 -6.99
N ARG A 169 2.03 -2.54 -5.95
CA ARG A 169 2.09 -1.10 -5.70
C ARG A 169 3.51 -0.68 -5.31
N PRO A 170 3.93 0.55 -5.68
CA PRO A 170 5.27 1.06 -5.38
C PRO A 170 5.52 1.11 -3.87
N ASN A 171 6.76 0.86 -3.48
CA ASN A 171 7.21 1.07 -2.11
C ASN A 171 7.80 2.49 -1.97
N PRO A 172 7.20 3.39 -1.17
CA PRO A 172 7.74 4.74 -0.99
C PRO A 172 9.04 4.77 -0.17
N ASN A 173 9.32 3.74 0.63
CA ASN A 173 10.58 3.53 1.36
C ASN A 173 11.36 2.37 0.71
N ASP A 174 11.83 2.59 -0.51
CA ASP A 174 12.47 1.59 -1.35
C ASP A 174 13.98 1.43 -1.04
N TYR A 175 14.29 1.14 0.22
CA TYR A 175 15.64 0.84 0.71
C TYR A 175 15.59 -0.22 1.81
N VAL A 176 16.74 -0.74 2.19
CA VAL A 176 16.86 -1.76 3.25
C VAL A 176 17.63 -1.18 4.42
N ASP A 177 17.02 -1.18 5.63
CA ASP A 177 17.67 -0.68 6.84
C ASP A 177 17.06 -1.28 8.11
N GLY A 178 17.85 -1.20 9.19
CA GLY A 178 17.47 -1.62 10.54
C GLY A 178 17.63 -3.13 10.79
N PRO A 179 17.43 -3.55 12.06
CA PRO A 179 17.63 -4.93 12.45
C PRO A 179 16.57 -5.88 11.88
N VAL A 180 17.00 -7.09 11.53
CA VAL A 180 16.11 -8.21 11.18
C VAL A 180 15.34 -8.65 12.42
N LEU A 181 14.03 -8.95 12.24
CA LEU A 181 13.18 -9.45 13.31
C LEU A 181 13.65 -10.84 13.79
N GLU A 182 13.81 -10.98 15.09
CA GLU A 182 14.02 -12.28 15.72
C GLU A 182 12.67 -12.96 16.03
N ASP A 183 12.61 -14.28 15.93
CA ASP A 183 11.36 -15.06 16.12
C ASP A 183 10.64 -14.79 17.44
N ARG A 184 11.40 -14.56 18.53
CA ARG A 184 10.85 -14.27 19.86
C ARG A 184 10.05 -12.96 19.94
N PHE A 185 10.18 -12.07 18.95
CA PHE A 185 9.46 -10.79 18.88
C PHE A 185 8.36 -10.78 17.83
N LYS A 186 8.06 -11.93 17.20
CA LYS A 186 7.00 -12.01 16.21
C LYS A 186 5.64 -11.60 16.78
N SER A 187 4.95 -10.76 16.05
CA SER A 187 3.62 -10.24 16.37
C SER A 187 2.90 -9.77 15.10
N PHE A 188 1.70 -9.24 15.22
CA PHE A 188 1.00 -8.65 14.07
C PHE A 188 1.70 -7.42 13.48
N VAL A 189 2.50 -6.69 14.24
CA VAL A 189 3.35 -5.59 13.78
C VAL A 189 4.76 -6.03 13.38
N GLY A 190 4.94 -7.32 13.11
CA GLY A 190 6.21 -7.91 12.70
C GLY A 190 6.12 -9.41 12.65
N MET A 191 5.70 -9.99 11.50
CA MET A 191 5.48 -11.44 11.37
C MET A 191 6.70 -12.19 10.81
N HIS A 192 7.51 -11.53 9.99
CA HIS A 192 8.56 -12.17 9.21
C HIS A 192 9.95 -11.68 9.61
N ASN A 193 10.96 -12.52 9.39
CA ASN A 193 12.36 -12.24 9.70
C ASN A 193 12.97 -11.32 8.61
N VAL A 194 12.48 -10.09 8.53
CA VAL A 194 12.94 -9.04 7.61
C VAL A 194 13.44 -7.82 8.39
N PRO A 195 14.26 -6.96 7.80
CA PRO A 195 14.66 -5.66 8.39
C PRO A 195 13.47 -4.76 8.72
N VAL A 196 13.69 -3.69 9.47
CA VAL A 196 12.65 -2.67 9.77
C VAL A 196 12.14 -2.06 8.47
N VAL A 197 13.05 -1.68 7.58
CA VAL A 197 12.75 -1.26 6.21
C VAL A 197 13.24 -2.37 5.30
N TYR A 198 12.37 -2.97 4.51
CA TYR A 198 12.63 -4.23 3.82
C TYR A 198 12.84 -4.08 2.30
N GLY A 199 12.64 -2.89 1.72
CA GLY A 199 12.99 -2.54 0.35
C GLY A 199 12.28 -3.35 -0.75
N LEU A 200 11.09 -3.88 -0.49
CA LEU A 200 10.31 -4.69 -1.45
C LEU A 200 8.95 -4.05 -1.72
N THR A 201 8.44 -4.20 -2.93
CA THR A 201 7.03 -3.91 -3.20
C THR A 201 6.12 -4.94 -2.53
N ILE A 202 4.82 -4.65 -2.42
CA ILE A 202 3.87 -5.58 -1.78
C ILE A 202 3.76 -6.89 -2.58
N GLY A 203 3.89 -6.84 -3.91
CA GLY A 203 3.91 -8.01 -4.78
C GLY A 203 5.16 -8.87 -4.57
N GLU A 204 6.33 -8.26 -4.49
CA GLU A 204 7.59 -8.95 -4.20
C GLU A 204 7.55 -9.59 -2.80
N TYR A 205 6.99 -8.88 -1.84
CA TYR A 205 6.80 -9.40 -0.48
C TYR A 205 5.88 -10.63 -0.46
N ALA A 206 4.79 -10.62 -1.25
CA ALA A 206 3.92 -11.79 -1.42
C ALA A 206 4.69 -12.97 -2.03
N GLY A 207 5.51 -12.70 -3.04
CA GLY A 207 6.39 -13.70 -3.65
C GLY A 207 7.36 -14.32 -2.63
N MET A 208 7.93 -13.48 -1.75
CA MET A 208 8.83 -13.92 -0.67
C MET A 208 8.11 -14.78 0.37
N ILE A 209 6.92 -14.37 0.87
CA ILE A 209 6.12 -15.18 1.80
C ILE A 209 5.91 -16.58 1.23
N ASN A 210 5.52 -16.66 -0.03
CA ASN A 210 5.22 -17.92 -0.72
C ASN A 210 6.50 -18.73 -1.00
N GLY A 211 7.58 -18.06 -1.42
CA GLY A 211 8.88 -18.67 -1.75
C GLY A 211 9.55 -19.29 -0.55
N GLU A 212 9.63 -18.55 0.55
CA GLU A 212 10.26 -18.97 1.81
C GLU A 212 9.40 -19.96 2.62
N GLY A 213 8.16 -20.24 2.19
CA GLY A 213 7.27 -21.17 2.88
C GLY A 213 6.84 -20.67 4.26
N TRP A 214 6.61 -19.38 4.41
CA TRP A 214 6.26 -18.76 5.70
C TRP A 214 4.81 -18.99 6.12
N LEU A 215 3.95 -19.53 5.24
CA LEU A 215 2.59 -19.90 5.60
C LEU A 215 2.58 -21.12 6.51
N ILE A 216 1.53 -21.26 7.33
CA ILE A 216 1.40 -22.37 8.30
C ILE A 216 1.65 -23.73 7.61
N GLY A 217 2.48 -24.56 8.25
CA GLY A 217 2.82 -25.89 7.76
C GLY A 217 3.65 -25.89 6.46
N GLY A 218 4.23 -24.75 6.07
CA GLY A 218 4.96 -24.62 4.80
C GLY A 218 4.02 -24.63 3.57
N GLY A 219 2.73 -24.37 3.78
CA GLY A 219 1.73 -24.26 2.71
C GLY A 219 2.10 -23.22 1.68
N LYS A 220 1.56 -23.35 0.46
CA LYS A 220 1.71 -22.37 -0.61
C LYS A 220 0.36 -21.88 -1.07
N CYS A 221 0.26 -20.58 -1.27
CA CYS A 221 -0.90 -19.94 -1.90
C CYS A 221 -0.80 -20.10 -3.43
N ASP A 222 -1.92 -20.36 -4.11
CA ASP A 222 -2.03 -20.19 -5.56
C ASP A 222 -2.00 -18.70 -5.88
N LEU A 223 -0.77 -18.16 -5.96
CA LEU A 223 -0.45 -16.74 -6.03
C LEU A 223 -0.14 -16.31 -7.45
N SER A 224 -0.74 -15.22 -7.86
CA SER A 224 -0.35 -14.46 -9.06
C SER A 224 -0.10 -13.02 -8.70
N ILE A 225 0.94 -12.44 -9.26
CA ILE A 225 1.34 -11.05 -9.01
C ILE A 225 1.23 -10.28 -10.34
N VAL A 226 0.37 -9.28 -10.37
CA VAL A 226 0.34 -8.30 -11.46
C VAL A 226 1.34 -7.20 -11.11
N LYS A 227 2.52 -7.30 -11.69
CA LYS A 227 3.65 -6.42 -11.39
C LYS A 227 3.38 -4.97 -11.79
N LEU A 228 4.09 -4.06 -11.17
CA LEU A 228 4.25 -2.70 -11.66
C LEU A 228 4.88 -2.69 -13.06
N GLU A 229 4.53 -1.71 -13.86
CA GLU A 229 5.22 -1.42 -15.13
C GLU A 229 5.98 -0.10 -14.97
N ASN A 230 7.22 -0.09 -15.44
CA ASN A 230 8.15 1.05 -15.32
C ASN A 230 8.50 1.44 -13.88
N TRP A 231 8.49 0.48 -12.97
CA TRP A 231 9.04 0.59 -11.62
C TRP A 231 10.43 -0.04 -11.56
N PHE A 232 11.36 0.67 -10.93
CA PHE A 232 12.72 0.19 -10.68
C PHE A 232 13.10 0.53 -9.24
N HIS A 233 13.73 -0.40 -8.53
CA HIS A 233 14.32 -0.12 -7.22
C HIS A 233 15.42 0.94 -7.34
N ASN A 234 15.63 1.72 -6.29
CA ASN A 234 16.59 2.83 -6.25
C ASN A 234 16.28 3.95 -7.26
N MET A 235 15.01 4.25 -7.49
CA MET A 235 14.64 5.48 -8.17
C MET A 235 15.18 6.68 -7.41
N ASP A 236 15.73 7.66 -8.12
CA ASP A 236 16.34 8.87 -7.52
C ASP A 236 15.33 9.71 -6.73
N GLU A 237 14.03 9.52 -6.98
CA GLU A 237 12.93 10.22 -6.32
C GLU A 237 12.02 9.26 -5.56
N THR A 238 11.72 9.61 -4.29
CA THR A 238 10.72 8.89 -3.48
C THR A 238 9.35 8.97 -4.14
N TYR A 239 8.71 7.83 -4.34
CA TYR A 239 7.36 7.78 -4.92
C TYR A 239 6.34 8.46 -4.01
N GLN A 240 5.64 9.45 -4.55
CA GLN A 240 4.61 10.21 -3.84
C GLN A 240 3.26 9.49 -3.94
N LEU A 241 2.75 9.02 -2.82
CA LEU A 241 1.45 8.35 -2.77
C LEU A 241 0.31 9.34 -3.07
N PRO A 242 -0.57 9.03 -4.03
CA PRO A 242 -1.69 9.92 -4.38
C PRO A 242 -2.78 9.96 -3.29
N VAL A 243 -2.83 8.96 -2.42
CA VAL A 243 -3.75 8.85 -1.30
C VAL A 243 -2.97 8.48 -0.05
N ALA A 244 -3.21 9.18 1.05
CA ALA A 244 -2.59 8.91 2.33
C ALA A 244 -2.88 7.46 2.79
N PRO A 245 -1.85 6.66 3.13
CA PRO A 245 -2.03 5.26 3.51
C PRO A 245 -2.69 5.12 4.90
N SER A 246 -2.52 6.12 5.74
CA SER A 246 -3.11 6.22 7.08
C SER A 246 -3.48 7.68 7.38
N PRO A 247 -4.52 7.94 8.18
CA PRO A 247 -4.82 9.28 8.67
C PRO A 247 -3.66 9.93 9.43
N ASN A 248 -2.77 9.13 10.03
CA ASN A 248 -1.57 9.62 10.74
C ASN A 248 -0.31 9.66 9.87
N LEU A 249 -0.37 9.26 8.61
CA LEU A 249 0.69 9.45 7.61
C LEU A 249 0.14 10.28 6.44
N PRO A 250 -0.16 11.58 6.69
CA PRO A 250 -0.95 12.39 5.76
C PRO A 250 -0.17 12.87 4.52
N ASN A 251 1.16 12.78 4.51
CA ASN A 251 2.01 13.28 3.44
C ASN A 251 3.30 12.47 3.29
N ALA A 252 4.03 12.71 2.21
CA ALA A 252 5.28 12.00 1.90
C ALA A 252 6.31 12.11 3.03
N HIS A 253 6.45 13.28 3.64
CA HIS A 253 7.43 13.49 4.72
C HIS A 253 7.14 12.64 5.95
N SER A 254 5.88 12.49 6.35
CA SER A 254 5.51 11.57 7.45
C SER A 254 5.78 10.11 7.11
N ILE A 255 5.60 9.72 5.84
CA ILE A 255 5.88 8.36 5.35
C ILE A 255 7.38 8.09 5.35
N GLU A 256 8.19 9.04 4.90
CA GLU A 256 9.64 8.97 4.88
C GLU A 256 10.24 8.87 6.29
N LEU A 257 9.70 9.61 7.26
CA LEU A 257 10.14 9.59 8.65
C LEU A 257 9.60 8.38 9.44
N TYR A 258 8.53 7.74 8.97
CA TYR A 258 7.86 6.66 9.69
C TYR A 258 8.80 5.51 10.12
N PRO A 259 9.74 5.02 9.30
CA PRO A 259 10.67 3.95 9.71
C PRO A 259 11.51 4.28 10.95
N SER A 260 11.83 5.55 11.15
CA SER A 260 12.56 6.02 12.35
C SER A 260 11.64 6.30 13.52
N LEU A 261 10.46 6.87 13.26
CA LEU A 261 9.55 7.34 14.31
C LEU A 261 8.61 6.26 14.83
N CYS A 262 8.30 5.21 14.04
CA CYS A 262 7.47 4.08 14.47
C CYS A 262 8.04 3.36 15.72
N LEU A 263 9.36 3.40 15.92
CA LEU A 263 10.01 2.83 17.10
C LEU A 263 9.56 3.48 18.42
N PHE A 264 9.12 4.73 18.37
CA PHE A 264 8.62 5.45 19.54
C PHE A 264 7.17 5.09 19.90
N GLU A 265 6.41 4.42 19.03
CA GLU A 265 5.00 4.04 19.32
C GLU A 265 4.88 3.09 20.52
N GLY A 266 5.92 2.29 20.79
CA GLY A 266 6.01 1.44 21.98
C GLY A 266 6.59 2.12 23.22
N THR A 267 6.79 3.45 23.19
CA THR A 267 7.39 4.25 24.28
C THR A 267 6.44 5.32 24.77
N PRO A 268 6.74 6.00 25.89
CA PRO A 268 5.95 7.16 26.31
C PRO A 268 6.21 8.45 25.50
N VAL A 269 7.04 8.42 24.45
CA VAL A 269 7.28 9.59 23.58
C VAL A 269 6.11 9.78 22.62
N SER A 270 5.57 11.00 22.55
CA SER A 270 4.59 11.35 21.52
C SER A 270 5.29 11.51 20.16
N VAL A 271 4.70 10.90 19.13
CA VAL A 271 5.11 11.07 17.72
C VAL A 271 4.24 12.08 16.98
N GLY A 272 3.68 13.06 17.71
CA GLY A 272 2.88 14.13 17.12
C GLY A 272 1.44 13.73 16.73
N ARG A 273 0.94 12.55 17.11
CA ARG A 273 -0.47 12.20 16.90
C ARG A 273 -1.37 13.23 17.61
N GLY A 274 -2.45 13.66 16.94
CA GLY A 274 -3.31 14.72 17.44
C GLY A 274 -2.79 16.15 17.17
N THR A 275 -1.83 16.29 16.26
CA THR A 275 -1.34 17.56 15.70
C THR A 275 -1.48 17.54 14.16
N ASP A 276 -1.16 18.66 13.52
CA ASP A 276 -1.15 18.78 12.06
C ASP A 276 0.08 18.09 11.40
N THR A 277 1.04 17.64 12.23
CA THR A 277 2.32 17.04 11.80
C THR A 277 2.62 15.70 12.47
N PRO A 278 1.69 14.71 12.44
CA PRO A 278 1.93 13.40 13.02
C PRO A 278 3.09 12.71 12.28
N PHE A 279 3.93 11.97 13.04
CA PHE A 279 5.17 11.34 12.58
C PHE A 279 6.16 12.28 11.89
N GLN A 280 6.13 13.59 12.27
CA GLN A 280 7.09 14.59 11.81
C GLN A 280 7.70 15.35 13.01
N ILE A 281 7.14 15.16 14.18
CA ILE A 281 7.61 15.75 15.45
C ILE A 281 7.57 14.70 16.55
N ILE A 282 8.46 14.85 17.53
CA ILE A 282 8.45 14.03 18.75
C ILE A 282 8.49 14.94 19.99
N GLY A 283 7.91 14.46 21.08
CA GLY A 283 7.95 15.19 22.34
C GLY A 283 7.52 14.36 23.54
N TYR A 284 7.87 14.88 24.72
CA TYR A 284 7.50 14.29 25.99
C TYR A 284 7.26 15.41 27.02
N PRO A 285 6.21 15.37 27.86
CA PRO A 285 5.83 16.51 28.74
C PRO A 285 6.92 17.02 29.68
N THR A 286 7.81 16.15 30.14
CA THR A 286 8.88 16.49 31.06
C THR A 286 10.23 16.73 30.36
N TYR A 287 10.27 16.82 29.05
CA TYR A 287 11.49 17.12 28.32
C TYR A 287 11.92 18.58 28.56
N CYS A 288 13.14 18.76 29.04
CA CYS A 288 13.58 20.05 29.61
C CYS A 288 14.01 21.12 28.58
N LYS A 289 14.29 20.74 27.32
CA LYS A 289 14.58 21.71 26.25
C LYS A 289 13.28 22.28 25.70
N LYS A 290 13.11 23.59 25.74
CA LYS A 290 11.86 24.29 25.40
C LYS A 290 11.95 25.12 24.13
N ASP A 291 12.79 24.72 23.18
CA ASP A 291 12.94 25.46 21.94
C ASP A 291 11.71 25.28 21.02
N PHE A 292 10.96 24.19 21.22
CA PHE A 292 9.74 23.87 20.49
C PHE A 292 8.75 23.14 21.44
N SER A 293 7.48 23.44 21.30
CA SER A 293 6.41 22.72 22.02
C SER A 293 5.17 22.55 21.15
N PHE A 294 4.39 21.50 21.40
CA PHE A 294 3.13 21.24 20.74
C PHE A 294 2.12 20.64 21.74
N ILE A 295 0.84 20.81 21.49
CA ILE A 295 -0.23 20.29 22.33
C ILE A 295 -1.10 19.35 21.48
N PRO A 296 -1.06 18.03 21.74
CA PRO A 296 -1.94 17.07 21.05
C PRO A 296 -3.41 17.35 21.35
N LYS A 297 -4.26 17.30 20.31
CA LYS A 297 -5.70 17.49 20.41
C LYS A 297 -6.45 16.28 19.86
N SER A 298 -7.70 16.10 20.26
CA SER A 298 -8.56 15.12 19.64
C SER A 298 -8.87 15.54 18.19
N ILE A 299 -8.57 14.69 17.23
CA ILE A 299 -8.91 14.88 15.81
C ILE A 299 -9.77 13.71 15.40
N LYS A 300 -11.07 13.97 15.14
CA LYS A 300 -12.05 12.95 14.81
C LYS A 300 -11.64 12.16 13.56
N GLY A 301 -11.67 10.82 13.66
CA GLY A 301 -11.31 9.90 12.57
C GLY A 301 -9.82 9.81 12.25
N VAL A 302 -8.97 10.56 12.99
CA VAL A 302 -7.51 10.56 12.81
C VAL A 302 -6.81 10.12 14.09
N SER A 303 -7.03 10.84 15.20
CA SER A 303 -6.47 10.55 16.51
C SER A 303 -7.39 11.14 17.60
N GLU A 304 -8.38 10.39 18.04
CA GLU A 304 -9.39 10.88 18.99
C GLU A 304 -8.84 10.96 20.42
N ASN A 305 -7.93 10.04 20.74
CA ASN A 305 -7.27 9.98 22.05
C ASN A 305 -5.74 9.91 21.90
N PRO A 306 -5.09 10.98 21.38
CA PRO A 306 -3.64 10.99 21.25
C PRO A 306 -2.95 10.95 22.61
N PRO A 307 -1.73 10.41 22.71
CA PRO A 307 -0.91 10.54 23.91
C PRO A 307 -0.77 12.00 24.31
N TYR A 308 -0.88 12.28 25.63
CA TYR A 308 -0.72 13.64 26.21
C TYR A 308 -1.71 14.68 25.67
N LYS A 309 -2.91 14.28 25.34
CA LYS A 309 -3.99 15.17 24.91
C LYS A 309 -4.18 16.35 25.89
N GLY A 310 -4.02 17.57 25.40
CA GLY A 310 -4.19 18.81 26.21
C GLY A 310 -2.98 19.18 27.08
N GLN A 311 -1.84 18.52 26.89
CA GLN A 311 -0.61 18.79 27.68
C GLN A 311 0.49 19.38 26.81
#